data_554f0a663f1b92a50b5dec9d2a490082
#
_entry.id   554f0a663f1b92a50b5dec9d2a490082
#
_cell.length_a   1.000
_cell.length_b   1.000
_cell.length_c   1.000
_cell.angle_alpha   90.00
_cell.angle_beta   90.00
_cell.angle_gamma   90.00
#
_symmetry.space_group_name_H-M   'P 1'
#
loop_
_entity.id
_entity.type
_entity.pdbx_description
1 polymer ?
#
loop_
_entity_poly.entity_id
_entity_poly.type
_entity_poly.pdbx_seq_one_letter_code
_entity_poly.pdbx_strand_id
1 'polypeptide(L)'
;MFAYILRANQSRSDETDEFFRRFKDTPGLLHAYSLQGEDDLNDSVAIAIWESREAAERYLQSSPLKRDVDQAMPTVTRTFYSVLDSK
;
A
#
# COMPACT_ATOMS: atom_id res chain seq x y z
N MET A 1 8.60 -3.32 14.01
CA MET A 1 8.12 -2.81 12.72
C MET A 1 6.67 -3.24 12.48
N PHE A 2 5.98 -2.46 11.74
CA PHE A 2 4.57 -2.67 11.42
C PHE A 2 4.41 -2.76 9.90
N ALA A 3 3.52 -3.63 9.44
CA ALA A 3 3.31 -3.82 8.01
C ALA A 3 1.83 -3.89 7.68
N TYR A 4 1.48 -3.53 6.44
CA TYR A 4 0.20 -3.95 5.90
C TYR A 4 0.34 -4.35 4.43
N ILE A 5 -0.61 -5.16 4.01
CA ILE A 5 -0.74 -5.58 2.62
C ILE A 5 -2.04 -4.98 2.09
N LEU A 6 -1.91 -4.22 1.01
CA LEU A 6 -3.03 -3.67 0.26
C LEU A 6 -3.29 -4.57 -0.93
N ARG A 7 -4.53 -4.92 -1.18
CA ARG A 7 -4.91 -5.71 -2.33
C ARG A 7 -6.12 -5.09 -3.02
N ALA A 8 -6.07 -5.05 -4.34
CA ALA A 8 -7.18 -4.54 -5.15
C ALA A 8 -7.37 -5.42 -6.38
N ASN A 9 -8.63 -5.60 -6.79
CA ASN A 9 -8.96 -6.33 -8.02
C ASN A 9 -8.98 -5.31 -9.17
N GLN A 10 -7.79 -4.89 -9.59
CA GLN A 10 -7.64 -3.87 -10.62
C GLN A 10 -6.28 -4.02 -11.28
N SER A 11 -6.26 -3.96 -12.61
CA SER A 11 -5.01 -4.04 -13.35
C SER A 11 -4.18 -2.76 -13.15
N ARG A 12 -2.89 -2.90 -13.35
CA ARG A 12 -1.95 -1.79 -13.32
C ARG A 12 -2.31 -0.76 -14.39
N SER A 13 -2.15 0.53 -14.05
CA SER A 13 -2.41 1.65 -14.94
C SER A 13 -1.43 2.78 -14.61
N ASP A 14 -1.40 3.81 -15.45
CA ASP A 14 -0.61 5.00 -15.16
C ASP A 14 -1.04 5.66 -13.86
N GLU A 15 -2.34 5.64 -13.56
CA GLU A 15 -2.87 6.19 -12.32
C GLU A 15 -2.37 5.41 -11.10
N THR A 16 -2.41 4.08 -11.13
CA THR A 16 -1.94 3.28 -10.01
C THR A 16 -0.43 3.40 -9.83
N ASP A 17 0.33 3.52 -10.92
CA ASP A 17 1.76 3.76 -10.87
C ASP A 17 2.07 5.11 -10.23
N GLU A 18 1.30 6.14 -10.53
CA GLU A 18 1.44 7.46 -9.92
C GLU A 18 1.15 7.42 -8.42
N PHE A 19 0.10 6.71 -8.00
CA PHE A 19 -0.19 6.52 -6.58
C PHE A 19 0.98 5.88 -5.86
N PHE A 20 1.57 4.83 -6.43
CA PHE A 20 2.68 4.14 -5.80
C PHE A 20 3.91 5.04 -5.71
N ARG A 21 4.19 5.82 -6.74
CA ARG A 21 5.30 6.77 -6.73
C ARG A 21 5.15 7.79 -5.61
N ARG A 22 3.95 8.35 -5.43
CA ARG A 22 3.67 9.28 -4.33
C ARG A 22 3.77 8.59 -2.98
N PHE A 23 3.32 7.35 -2.91
CA PHE A 23 3.34 6.57 -1.67
C PHE A 23 4.75 6.37 -1.13
N LYS A 24 5.71 6.16 -2.01
CA LYS A 24 7.11 5.93 -1.61
C LYS A 24 7.71 7.07 -0.80
N ASP A 25 7.19 8.28 -0.92
CA ASP A 25 7.69 9.45 -0.21
C ASP A 25 6.99 9.69 1.13
N THR A 26 6.14 8.76 1.57
CA THR A 26 5.38 8.91 2.81
C THR A 26 6.30 8.82 4.04
N PRO A 27 6.22 9.79 4.97
CA PRO A 27 7.02 9.74 6.19
C PRO A 27 6.76 8.48 7.02
N GLY A 28 7.82 7.84 7.49
CA GLY A 28 7.74 6.64 8.30
C GLY A 28 7.63 5.34 7.52
N LEU A 29 7.51 5.42 6.20
CA LEU A 29 7.52 4.23 5.35
C LEU A 29 8.97 3.81 5.10
N LEU A 30 9.31 2.57 5.47
CA LEU A 30 10.67 2.04 5.32
C LEU A 30 10.86 1.34 3.98
N HIS A 31 9.90 0.49 3.61
CA HIS A 31 9.94 -0.27 2.37
C HIS A 31 8.55 -0.38 1.79
N ALA A 32 8.46 -0.38 0.48
CA ALA A 32 7.22 -0.60 -0.23
C ALA A 32 7.48 -1.39 -1.51
N TYR A 33 6.56 -2.30 -1.80
CA TYR A 33 6.62 -3.15 -3.00
C TYR A 33 5.29 -3.09 -3.71
N SER A 34 5.32 -2.95 -5.02
CA SER A 34 4.14 -3.05 -5.87
C SER A 34 4.24 -4.33 -6.66
N LEU A 35 3.24 -5.20 -6.54
CA LEU A 35 3.22 -6.51 -7.15
C LEU A 35 1.99 -6.66 -8.04
N GLN A 36 2.14 -7.42 -9.11
CA GLN A 36 1.04 -7.79 -9.99
C GLN A 36 1.01 -9.30 -10.11
N GLY A 37 -0.19 -9.90 -10.07
CA GLY A 37 -0.34 -11.34 -10.23
C GLY A 37 0.17 -11.78 -11.60
N GLU A 38 0.91 -12.89 -11.64
CA GLU A 38 1.40 -13.47 -12.90
C GLU A 38 0.25 -14.13 -13.68
N ASP A 39 -0.64 -14.80 -12.97
CA ASP A 39 -1.76 -15.53 -13.58
C ASP A 39 -3.03 -14.69 -13.69
N ASP A 40 -3.15 -13.64 -12.90
CA ASP A 40 -4.28 -12.72 -12.91
C ASP A 40 -3.76 -11.28 -12.84
N LEU A 41 -3.76 -10.60 -13.97
CA LEU A 41 -3.24 -9.23 -14.08
C LEU A 41 -4.08 -8.22 -13.31
N ASN A 42 -5.29 -8.59 -12.90
CA ASN A 42 -6.15 -7.74 -12.07
C ASN A 42 -5.86 -7.91 -10.57
N ASP A 43 -5.00 -8.85 -10.17
CA ASP A 43 -4.59 -9.00 -8.78
C ASP A 43 -3.41 -8.07 -8.50
N SER A 44 -3.70 -6.89 -7.97
CA SER A 44 -2.71 -5.89 -7.63
C SER A 44 -2.48 -5.89 -6.12
N VAL A 45 -1.22 -5.95 -5.71
CA VAL A 45 -0.83 -6.02 -4.30
C VAL A 45 0.26 -5.00 -4.03
N ALA A 46 0.15 -4.30 -2.92
CA ALA A 46 1.24 -3.49 -2.41
C ALA A 46 1.57 -3.93 -0.98
N ILE A 47 2.87 -4.09 -0.70
CA ILE A 47 3.35 -4.41 0.64
C ILE A 47 4.02 -3.16 1.18
N ALA A 48 3.61 -2.73 2.37
CA ALA A 48 4.16 -1.55 3.02
C ALA A 48 4.74 -1.94 4.38
N ILE A 49 6.02 -1.58 4.60
CA ILE A 49 6.72 -1.79 5.88
C ILE A 49 6.96 -0.42 6.50
N TRP A 50 6.47 -0.24 7.73
CA TRP A 50 6.49 1.04 8.44
C TRP A 50 7.41 0.96 9.65
N GLU A 51 8.01 2.09 10.02
CA GLU A 51 8.85 2.18 11.21
C GLU A 51 8.05 1.91 12.49
N SER A 52 6.75 2.27 12.51
CA SER A 52 5.87 2.09 13.65
C SER A 52 4.41 2.03 13.20
N ARG A 53 3.56 1.51 14.08
CA ARG A 53 2.10 1.55 13.88
C ARG A 53 1.60 2.99 13.77
N GLU A 54 2.13 3.89 14.58
CA GLU A 54 1.71 5.29 14.60
C GLU A 54 1.97 5.98 13.26
N ALA A 55 3.10 5.69 12.61
CA ALA A 55 3.39 6.25 11.30
C ALA A 55 2.38 5.77 10.26
N ALA A 56 2.04 4.48 10.26
CA ALA A 56 1.03 3.92 9.37
C ALA A 56 -0.35 4.53 9.65
N GLU A 57 -0.71 4.68 10.92
CA GLU A 57 -2.00 5.26 11.30
C GLU A 57 -2.13 6.71 10.87
N ARG A 58 -1.07 7.51 10.98
CA ARG A 58 -1.08 8.89 10.48
C ARG A 58 -1.38 8.93 8.99
N TYR A 59 -0.76 8.06 8.21
CA TYR A 59 -1.04 7.96 6.78
C TYR A 59 -2.51 7.58 6.54
N LEU A 60 -2.99 6.54 7.20
CA LEU A 60 -4.34 6.02 6.99
C LEU A 60 -5.42 7.02 7.39
N GLN A 61 -5.16 7.84 8.40
CA GLN A 61 -6.15 8.78 8.93
C GLN A 61 -6.13 10.15 8.25
N SER A 62 -4.96 10.59 7.76
CA SER A 62 -4.78 11.99 7.39
C SER A 62 -4.29 12.21 5.96
N SER A 63 -3.85 11.19 5.24
CA SER A 63 -3.25 11.37 3.93
C SER A 63 -4.29 11.60 2.84
N PRO A 64 -4.17 12.69 2.06
CA PRO A 64 -4.99 12.85 0.85
C PRO A 64 -4.75 11.73 -0.16
N LEU A 65 -3.53 11.21 -0.24
CA LEU A 65 -3.20 10.09 -1.12
C LEU A 65 -4.01 8.84 -0.79
N LYS A 66 -4.12 8.51 0.50
CA LYS A 66 -4.92 7.35 0.94
C LYS A 66 -6.35 7.48 0.48
N ARG A 67 -6.94 8.67 0.60
CA ARG A 67 -8.30 8.95 0.15
C ARG A 67 -8.43 8.80 -1.37
N ASP A 68 -7.45 9.32 -2.11
CA ASP A 68 -7.45 9.22 -3.57
C ASP A 68 -7.38 7.77 -4.03
N VAL A 69 -6.53 6.97 -3.38
CA VAL A 69 -6.41 5.54 -3.65
C VAL A 69 -7.72 4.81 -3.40
N ASP A 70 -8.36 5.07 -2.27
CA ASP A 70 -9.62 4.41 -1.91
C ASP A 70 -10.75 4.76 -2.89
N GLN A 71 -10.78 5.99 -3.38
CA GLN A 71 -11.78 6.42 -4.36
C GLN A 71 -11.53 5.80 -5.74
N ALA A 72 -10.27 5.70 -6.15
CA ALA A 72 -9.91 5.17 -7.46
C ALA A 72 -10.00 3.64 -7.51
N MET A 73 -9.84 2.97 -6.37
CA MET A 73 -9.82 1.51 -6.26
C MET A 73 -10.83 1.05 -5.21
N PRO A 74 -12.14 1.04 -5.53
CA PRO A 74 -13.17 0.74 -4.53
C PRO A 74 -13.14 -0.69 -3.99
N THR A 75 -12.42 -1.60 -4.65
CA THR A 75 -12.24 -2.97 -4.14
C THR A 75 -11.01 -3.12 -3.24
N VAL A 76 -10.33 -2.02 -2.93
CA VAL A 76 -9.10 -2.08 -2.13
C VAL A 76 -9.39 -2.58 -0.72
N THR A 77 -8.53 -3.47 -0.24
CA THR A 77 -8.51 -3.95 1.14
C THR A 77 -7.12 -3.80 1.71
N ARG A 78 -7.04 -3.67 3.03
CA ARG A 78 -5.75 -3.62 3.74
C ARG A 78 -5.79 -4.62 4.88
N THR A 79 -4.75 -5.44 5.01
CA THR A 79 -4.58 -6.40 6.10
C THR A 79 -3.31 -6.05 6.84
N PHE A 80 -3.38 -5.99 8.17
CA PHE A 80 -2.31 -5.46 9.02
C PHE A 80 -1.56 -6.58 9.72
N TYR A 81 -0.24 -6.38 9.88
CA TYR A 81 0.65 -7.40 10.43
C TYR A 81 1.71 -6.76 11.31
N SER A 82 2.12 -7.51 12.36
CA SER A 82 3.37 -7.21 13.06
C SER A 82 4.51 -7.95 12.36
N VAL A 83 5.63 -7.27 12.16
CA VAL A 83 6.81 -7.93 11.59
C VAL A 83 7.56 -8.60 12.75
N LEU A 84 7.60 -9.95 12.73
CA LEU A 84 8.21 -10.72 13.79
C LEU A 84 9.69 -11.02 13.54
N ASP A 85 10.07 -11.12 12.27
CA ASP A 85 11.43 -11.43 11.86
C ASP A 85 11.64 -10.96 10.43
N SER A 86 12.87 -10.60 10.11
CA SER A 86 13.22 -10.14 8.76
C SER A 86 14.67 -10.45 8.45
N LYS A 87 14.98 -10.51 7.17
CA LYS A 87 16.34 -10.75 6.69
C LYS A 87 16.92 -9.49 6.09
#